data_caed38cd16104aa362809b570a78ff08
#
_entry.id   caed38cd16104aa362809b570a78ff08
#
_cell.length_a   1.000
_cell.length_b   1.000
_cell.length_c   1.000
_cell.angle_alpha   90.00
_cell.angle_beta   90.00
_cell.angle_gamma   90.00
#
_symmetry.space_group_name_H-M   'P 1'
#
loop_
_entity.id
_entity.type
_entity.pdbx_description
1 polymer ?
#
loop_
_entity_poly.entity_id
_entity_poly.type
_entity_poly.pdbx_seq_one_letter_code
_entity_poly.pdbx_strand_id
1 'polypeptide(L)'
;MKILVFMGGHTEREVSLLSGNEVANSLISLGHDVRKIDSKNFKFSSFKGYDIDLIFNALHGGMGENGVLQGFFELTGLPYTGSGVLASSMAMNKNIAKVMFSRAGINVAKDKLVDIRNIIKKDPMPRPYVLKPVDGGSSIDVEIIDKNFDTKSLYKKDTRNNYFVEQFIDGREFSVAVLDDNVLGIIEIKYSENFYNYNAKYKNSKTRYIIPTDINNSTKNKLEEYALKAHKALGCRGLTRSDFRLPINQLENPVLLEINTSPGLTSHSLVHKIAKNNGLSYDELIAKILDRAFI
;
A
#
# COMPACT_ATOMS: atom_id res chain seq x y z
N MET A 1 27.65 5.62 -2.55
CA MET A 1 27.25 4.83 -1.35
C MET A 1 27.17 3.36 -1.73
N LYS A 2 27.39 2.48 -0.74
CA LYS A 2 27.16 1.04 -0.86
C LYS A 2 25.76 0.72 -0.35
N ILE A 3 24.87 0.37 -1.25
CA ILE A 3 23.44 0.21 -0.97
C ILE A 3 23.04 -1.26 -1.07
N LEU A 4 22.32 -1.74 -0.06
CA LEU A 4 21.77 -3.09 -0.03
C LEU A 4 20.29 -3.05 -0.38
N VAL A 5 19.90 -3.62 -1.52
CA VAL A 5 18.50 -3.69 -1.95
C VAL A 5 17.91 -5.02 -1.50
N PHE A 6 16.94 -4.97 -0.57
CA PHE A 6 16.13 -6.11 -0.17
C PHE A 6 14.94 -6.26 -1.11
N MET A 7 14.77 -7.46 -1.69
CA MET A 7 13.71 -7.77 -2.65
C MET A 7 13.26 -9.23 -2.54
N GLY A 8 12.28 -9.66 -3.35
CA GLY A 8 11.80 -11.04 -3.41
C GLY A 8 10.85 -11.38 -2.28
N GLY A 9 11.27 -12.20 -1.34
CA GLY A 9 10.40 -12.64 -0.24
C GLY A 9 9.41 -13.73 -0.61
N HIS A 10 8.39 -13.95 0.23
CA HIS A 10 7.39 -15.00 0.06
C HIS A 10 6.06 -14.49 -0.50
N THR A 11 5.67 -13.29 -0.12
CA THR A 11 4.44 -12.61 -0.58
C THR A 11 4.77 -11.64 -1.70
N GLU A 12 3.89 -11.47 -2.66
CA GLU A 12 4.03 -10.58 -3.83
C GLU A 12 5.43 -10.68 -4.50
N ARG A 13 5.99 -11.89 -4.50
CA ARG A 13 7.38 -12.15 -4.85
C ARG A 13 7.80 -11.63 -6.22
N GLU A 14 6.97 -11.86 -7.25
CA GLU A 14 7.30 -11.46 -8.62
C GLU A 14 7.39 -9.94 -8.73
N VAL A 15 6.45 -9.23 -8.14
CA VAL A 15 6.43 -7.76 -8.12
C VAL A 15 7.62 -7.21 -7.33
N SER A 16 7.96 -7.85 -6.19
CA SER A 16 9.08 -7.45 -5.36
C SER A 16 10.43 -7.68 -6.04
N LEU A 17 10.59 -8.78 -6.78
CA LEU A 17 11.80 -9.03 -7.57
C LEU A 17 11.94 -8.03 -8.72
N LEU A 18 10.84 -7.72 -9.40
CA LEU A 18 10.84 -6.74 -10.48
C LEU A 18 11.18 -5.34 -9.95
N SER A 19 10.48 -4.88 -8.91
CA SER A 19 10.77 -3.60 -8.24
C SER A 19 12.22 -3.51 -7.78
N GLY A 20 12.71 -4.55 -7.10
CA GLY A 20 14.09 -4.56 -6.59
C GLY A 20 15.14 -4.51 -7.69
N ASN A 21 14.90 -5.16 -8.83
CA ASN A 21 15.81 -5.08 -9.98
C ASN A 21 15.78 -3.70 -10.64
N GLU A 22 14.60 -3.12 -10.85
CA GLU A 22 14.49 -1.78 -11.45
C GLU A 22 15.10 -0.71 -10.52
N VAL A 23 14.84 -0.79 -9.21
CA VAL A 23 15.49 0.07 -8.20
C VAL A 23 17.00 -0.08 -8.22
N ALA A 24 17.52 -1.31 -8.23
CA ALA A 24 18.96 -1.54 -8.27
C ALA A 24 19.61 -0.97 -9.52
N ASN A 25 18.98 -1.12 -10.68
CA ASN A 25 19.47 -0.54 -11.93
C ASN A 25 19.49 0.99 -11.88
N SER A 26 18.45 1.61 -11.35
CA SER A 26 18.38 3.06 -11.14
C SER A 26 19.48 3.54 -10.19
N LEU A 27 19.69 2.87 -9.05
CA LEU A 27 20.75 3.23 -8.11
C LEU A 27 22.15 3.08 -8.71
N ILE A 28 22.38 2.08 -9.56
CA ILE A 28 23.65 1.92 -10.31
C ILE A 28 23.81 3.07 -11.31
N SER A 29 22.77 3.45 -12.04
CA SER A 29 22.83 4.59 -12.97
C SER A 29 23.12 5.91 -12.27
N LEU A 30 22.68 6.05 -11.01
CA LEU A 30 22.98 7.18 -10.13
C LEU A 30 24.39 7.12 -9.49
N GLY A 31 25.21 6.13 -9.83
CA GLY A 31 26.59 6.02 -9.39
C GLY A 31 26.80 5.34 -8.02
N HIS A 32 25.84 4.55 -7.55
CA HIS A 32 25.96 3.81 -6.29
C HIS A 32 26.49 2.38 -6.52
N ASP A 33 27.20 1.84 -5.52
CA ASP A 33 27.56 0.42 -5.44
C ASP A 33 26.38 -0.36 -4.84
N VAL A 34 25.78 -1.29 -5.61
CA VAL A 34 24.51 -1.92 -5.24
C VAL A 34 24.66 -3.42 -5.10
N ARG A 35 24.25 -3.94 -3.93
CA ARG A 35 24.09 -5.38 -3.68
C ARG A 35 22.61 -5.71 -3.55
N LYS A 36 22.19 -6.84 -4.14
CA LYS A 36 20.81 -7.33 -4.09
C LYS A 36 20.70 -8.54 -3.17
N ILE A 37 19.68 -8.55 -2.31
CA ILE A 37 19.35 -9.70 -1.46
C ILE A 37 17.90 -10.12 -1.72
N ASP A 38 17.74 -11.39 -2.09
CA ASP A 38 16.44 -12.05 -2.06
C ASP A 38 16.15 -12.53 -0.64
N SER A 39 15.20 -11.87 0.02
CA SER A 39 14.88 -12.14 1.43
C SER A 39 14.33 -13.55 1.68
N LYS A 40 13.82 -14.24 0.64
CA LYS A 40 13.36 -15.64 0.74
C LYS A 40 14.46 -16.59 1.20
N ASN A 41 15.68 -16.35 0.71
CA ASN A 41 16.83 -17.22 0.97
C ASN A 41 17.81 -16.61 1.98
N PHE A 42 17.49 -15.43 2.51
CA PHE A 42 18.37 -14.69 3.40
C PHE A 42 18.31 -15.24 4.83
N LYS A 43 19.47 -15.57 5.37
CA LYS A 43 19.61 -15.97 6.78
C LYS A 43 19.93 -14.75 7.62
N PHE A 44 18.94 -14.19 8.31
CA PHE A 44 19.08 -12.98 9.12
C PHE A 44 20.19 -13.10 10.18
N SER A 45 20.38 -14.28 10.75
CA SER A 45 21.47 -14.56 11.70
C SER A 45 22.88 -14.47 11.10
N SER A 46 23.00 -14.49 9.78
CA SER A 46 24.30 -14.38 9.07
C SER A 46 24.63 -12.97 8.60
N PHE A 47 23.78 -11.99 8.91
CA PHE A 47 24.05 -10.59 8.63
C PHE A 47 25.16 -10.08 9.56
N LYS A 48 26.40 -10.22 9.13
CA LYS A 48 27.59 -9.79 9.88
C LYS A 48 28.33 -8.75 9.06
N GLY A 49 28.27 -7.49 9.53
CA GLY A 49 29.23 -6.45 9.18
C GLY A 49 29.45 -6.26 7.68
N TYR A 50 28.40 -6.29 6.87
CA TYR A 50 28.55 -5.85 5.49
C TYR A 50 29.01 -4.38 5.52
N ASP A 51 29.96 -4.07 4.70
CA ASP A 51 30.37 -2.71 4.39
C ASP A 51 29.24 -2.07 3.53
N ILE A 52 28.17 -1.64 4.20
CA ILE A 52 26.94 -1.12 3.65
C ILE A 52 26.62 0.21 4.33
N ASP A 53 26.28 1.22 3.55
CA ASP A 53 25.93 2.55 4.04
C ASP A 53 24.41 2.67 4.31
N LEU A 54 23.57 1.92 3.53
CA LEU A 54 22.14 2.05 3.56
C LEU A 54 21.42 0.82 3.03
N ILE A 55 20.22 0.55 3.56
CA ILE A 55 19.31 -0.50 3.09
C ILE A 55 18.16 0.13 2.32
N PHE A 56 17.96 -0.29 1.06
CA PHE A 56 16.77 0.03 0.28
C PHE A 56 15.77 -1.12 0.37
N ASN A 57 14.61 -0.87 0.96
CA ASN A 57 13.52 -1.85 1.04
C ASN A 57 12.66 -1.80 -0.23
N ALA A 58 12.78 -2.82 -1.08
CA ALA A 58 11.96 -3.01 -2.28
C ALA A 58 11.07 -4.26 -2.17
N LEU A 59 10.81 -4.73 -0.93
CA LEU A 59 9.86 -5.81 -0.68
C LEU A 59 8.44 -5.27 -0.66
N HIS A 60 7.52 -6.08 -1.18
CA HIS A 60 6.08 -5.81 -1.15
C HIS A 60 5.36 -6.95 -0.44
N GLY A 61 4.34 -6.59 0.33
CA GLY A 61 3.55 -7.51 1.13
C GLY A 61 4.29 -8.16 2.31
N GLY A 62 3.53 -8.78 3.20
CA GLY A 62 4.06 -9.56 4.31
C GLY A 62 5.14 -8.86 5.13
N MET A 63 6.28 -9.52 5.34
CA MET A 63 7.38 -8.99 6.15
C MET A 63 7.96 -7.67 5.63
N GLY A 64 7.83 -7.36 4.34
CA GLY A 64 8.32 -6.12 3.76
C GLY A 64 7.56 -4.87 4.22
N GLU A 65 6.32 -5.04 4.68
CA GLU A 65 5.37 -3.95 4.96
C GLU A 65 4.78 -3.96 6.38
N ASN A 66 4.97 -5.05 7.16
CA ASN A 66 4.28 -5.25 8.43
C ASN A 66 5.10 -4.92 9.67
N GLY A 67 6.28 -4.33 9.52
CA GLY A 67 7.17 -3.95 10.63
C GLY A 67 8.24 -5.00 10.97
N VAL A 68 8.09 -6.25 10.54
CA VAL A 68 9.04 -7.33 10.89
C VAL A 68 10.42 -7.06 10.29
N LEU A 69 10.48 -6.75 9.00
CA LEU A 69 11.76 -6.47 8.34
C LEU A 69 12.34 -5.13 8.79
N GLN A 70 11.49 -4.14 9.04
CA GLN A 70 11.90 -2.85 9.59
C GLN A 70 12.57 -3.02 10.95
N GLY A 71 12.02 -3.89 11.82
CA GLY A 71 12.66 -4.23 13.10
C GLY A 71 14.03 -4.86 12.93
N PHE A 72 14.22 -5.72 11.92
CA PHE A 72 15.54 -6.23 11.59
C PHE A 72 16.48 -5.10 11.12
N PHE A 73 16.02 -4.18 10.27
CA PHE A 73 16.85 -3.07 9.81
C PHE A 73 17.28 -2.17 10.98
N GLU A 74 16.40 -1.87 11.92
CA GLU A 74 16.75 -1.10 13.11
C GLU A 74 17.82 -1.80 13.97
N LEU A 75 17.75 -3.13 14.09
CA LEU A 75 18.79 -3.89 14.80
C LEU A 75 20.16 -3.87 14.10
N THR A 76 20.23 -3.60 12.81
CA THR A 76 21.50 -3.45 12.09
C THR A 76 22.19 -2.11 12.38
N GLY A 77 21.44 -1.10 12.85
CA GLY A 77 21.91 0.27 13.00
C GLY A 77 22.14 1.03 11.67
N LEU A 78 21.74 0.45 10.54
CA LEU A 78 21.87 1.07 9.22
C LEU A 78 20.62 1.89 8.88
N PRO A 79 20.78 3.06 8.24
CA PRO A 79 19.67 3.77 7.62
C PRO A 79 18.94 2.88 6.64
N TYR A 80 17.62 3.04 6.54
CA TYR A 80 16.82 2.30 5.56
C TYR A 80 15.68 3.15 5.00
N THR A 81 15.25 2.83 3.77
CA THR A 81 14.16 3.54 3.10
C THR A 81 12.79 3.08 3.61
N GLY A 82 11.83 4.00 3.63
CA GLY A 82 10.43 3.74 3.97
C GLY A 82 10.12 3.93 5.46
N SER A 83 8.91 3.57 5.84
CA SER A 83 8.37 3.77 7.18
C SER A 83 8.99 2.82 8.21
N GLY A 84 9.03 3.25 9.48
CA GLY A 84 9.55 2.46 10.58
C GLY A 84 8.61 1.34 11.04
N VAL A 85 9.04 0.62 12.08
CA VAL A 85 8.35 -0.57 12.64
C VAL A 85 6.88 -0.27 12.96
N LEU A 86 6.64 0.74 13.79
CA LEU A 86 5.29 1.03 14.28
C LEU A 86 4.36 1.46 13.16
N ALA A 87 4.80 2.38 12.30
CA ALA A 87 4.00 2.88 11.19
C ALA A 87 3.63 1.76 10.21
N SER A 88 4.59 0.91 9.85
CA SER A 88 4.37 -0.24 8.97
C SER A 88 3.39 -1.24 9.58
N SER A 89 3.54 -1.57 10.86
CA SER A 89 2.64 -2.50 11.56
C SER A 89 1.22 -1.96 11.66
N MET A 90 1.06 -0.66 11.98
CA MET A 90 -0.26 -0.03 12.05
C MET A 90 -0.92 0.06 10.67
N ALA A 91 -0.16 0.41 9.62
CA ALA A 91 -0.67 0.50 8.26
C ALA A 91 -1.16 -0.86 7.73
N MET A 92 -0.42 -1.93 8.02
CA MET A 92 -0.79 -3.29 7.62
C MET A 92 -2.10 -3.74 8.29
N ASN A 93 -2.31 -3.39 9.56
CA ASN A 93 -3.52 -3.72 10.30
C ASN A 93 -4.64 -2.71 9.99
N LYS A 94 -5.51 -3.07 9.05
CA LYS A 94 -6.56 -2.17 8.54
C LYS A 94 -7.51 -1.66 9.63
N ASN A 95 -7.78 -2.47 10.65
CA ASN A 95 -8.63 -2.06 11.76
C ASN A 95 -7.97 -0.95 12.61
N ILE A 96 -6.68 -1.12 12.93
CA ILE A 96 -5.93 -0.09 13.69
C ILE A 96 -5.74 1.16 12.84
N ALA A 97 -5.35 1.01 11.57
CA ALA A 97 -5.18 2.13 10.65
C ALA A 97 -6.44 2.99 10.57
N LYS A 98 -7.63 2.38 10.42
CA LYS A 98 -8.91 3.10 10.35
C LYS A 98 -9.23 3.87 11.65
N VAL A 99 -8.92 3.32 12.81
CA VAL A 99 -9.06 4.04 14.10
C VAL A 99 -8.18 5.29 14.10
N MET A 100 -6.94 5.19 13.67
CA MET A 100 -6.01 6.33 13.59
C MET A 100 -6.48 7.37 12.58
N PHE A 101 -6.94 6.94 11.41
CA PHE A 101 -7.48 7.83 10.38
C PHE A 101 -8.72 8.58 10.88
N SER A 102 -9.65 7.88 11.51
CA SER A 102 -10.85 8.49 12.09
C SER A 102 -10.51 9.54 13.16
N ARG A 103 -9.53 9.25 14.03
CA ARG A 103 -9.03 10.22 15.03
C ARG A 103 -8.36 11.44 14.41
N ALA A 104 -7.74 11.29 13.24
CA ALA A 104 -7.16 12.38 12.47
C ALA A 104 -8.20 13.18 11.66
N GLY A 105 -9.50 12.86 11.79
CA GLY A 105 -10.59 13.53 11.08
C GLY A 105 -10.68 13.16 9.60
N ILE A 106 -10.11 12.01 9.21
CA ILE A 106 -10.20 11.47 7.86
C ILE A 106 -11.46 10.62 7.74
N ASN A 107 -12.21 10.81 6.68
CA ASN A 107 -13.40 10.02 6.42
C ASN A 107 -13.03 8.59 6.02
N VAL A 108 -13.55 7.61 6.75
CA VAL A 108 -13.37 6.16 6.52
C VAL A 108 -14.73 5.47 6.47
N ALA A 109 -14.81 4.36 5.75
CA ALA A 109 -16.04 3.56 5.71
C ALA A 109 -16.35 2.98 7.10
N LYS A 110 -17.65 2.92 7.46
CA LYS A 110 -18.10 2.24 8.69
C LYS A 110 -17.67 0.79 8.65
N ASP A 111 -17.10 0.27 9.73
CA ASP A 111 -16.55 -1.08 9.79
C ASP A 111 -16.86 -1.79 11.10
N LYS A 112 -16.61 -3.09 11.11
CA LYS A 112 -16.78 -3.94 12.27
C LYS A 112 -15.87 -5.17 12.17
N LEU A 113 -15.14 -5.49 13.24
CA LEU A 113 -14.46 -6.77 13.37
C LEU A 113 -15.50 -7.90 13.48
N VAL A 114 -15.23 -9.00 12.81
CA VAL A 114 -16.16 -10.11 12.72
C VAL A 114 -15.45 -11.46 12.84
N ASP A 115 -16.15 -12.42 13.44
CA ASP A 115 -15.85 -13.82 13.24
C ASP A 115 -16.58 -14.27 11.95
N ILE A 116 -15.84 -14.78 10.99
CA ILE A 116 -16.40 -15.21 9.70
C ILE A 116 -17.53 -16.24 9.86
N ARG A 117 -17.48 -17.09 10.88
CA ARG A 117 -18.51 -18.07 11.21
C ARG A 117 -19.86 -17.43 11.58
N ASN A 118 -19.83 -16.20 12.08
CA ASN A 118 -21.04 -15.47 12.44
C ASN A 118 -21.70 -14.82 11.21
N ILE A 119 -20.93 -14.44 10.19
CA ILE A 119 -21.45 -13.88 8.93
C ILE A 119 -22.37 -14.88 8.23
N ILE A 120 -22.01 -16.17 8.28
CA ILE A 120 -22.79 -17.25 7.66
C ILE A 120 -24.20 -17.34 8.24
N LYS A 121 -24.35 -16.98 9.52
CA LYS A 121 -25.63 -17.01 10.24
C LYS A 121 -26.45 -15.73 10.07
N LYS A 122 -25.77 -14.59 10.07
CA LYS A 122 -26.40 -13.28 10.02
C LYS A 122 -25.42 -12.21 9.49
N ASP A 123 -25.91 -11.39 8.58
CA ASP A 123 -25.14 -10.24 8.10
C ASP A 123 -24.81 -9.28 9.26
N PRO A 124 -23.55 -8.87 9.40
CA PRO A 124 -23.11 -7.95 10.47
C PRO A 124 -23.50 -6.50 10.22
N MET A 125 -23.82 -6.16 8.96
CA MET A 125 -24.28 -4.83 8.51
C MET A 125 -25.14 -4.97 7.24
N PRO A 126 -25.86 -3.90 6.83
CA PRO A 126 -26.63 -3.92 5.57
C PRO A 126 -25.78 -4.21 4.35
N ARG A 127 -26.28 -5.06 3.44
CA ARG A 127 -25.67 -5.31 2.14
C ARG A 127 -25.89 -4.14 1.17
N PRO A 128 -24.94 -3.83 0.26
CA PRO A 128 -23.67 -4.48 0.08
C PRO A 128 -22.62 -4.03 1.10
N TYR A 129 -21.73 -4.95 1.49
CA TYR A 129 -20.55 -4.67 2.31
C TYR A 129 -19.34 -5.47 1.82
N VAL A 130 -18.15 -5.07 2.24
CA VAL A 130 -16.90 -5.72 1.86
C VAL A 130 -16.37 -6.50 3.06
N LEU A 131 -16.07 -7.77 2.87
CA LEU A 131 -15.34 -8.62 3.81
C LEU A 131 -13.87 -8.63 3.42
N LYS A 132 -12.98 -8.32 4.38
CA LYS A 132 -11.53 -8.27 4.17
C LYS A 132 -10.78 -8.94 5.32
N PRO A 133 -9.60 -9.55 5.07
CA PRO A 133 -8.66 -9.83 6.14
C PRO A 133 -8.23 -8.52 6.81
N VAL A 134 -8.01 -8.56 8.13
CA VAL A 134 -7.46 -7.41 8.88
C VAL A 134 -6.05 -7.10 8.38
N ASP A 135 -5.23 -8.14 8.20
CA ASP A 135 -3.87 -8.07 7.69
C ASP A 135 -3.81 -8.61 6.27
N GLY A 136 -2.99 -8.01 5.42
CA GLY A 136 -2.81 -8.47 4.06
C GLY A 136 -2.97 -7.37 3.02
N GLY A 137 -2.54 -7.68 1.80
CA GLY A 137 -2.49 -6.77 0.66
C GLY A 137 -3.07 -7.37 -0.62
N SER A 138 -2.86 -6.67 -1.75
CA SER A 138 -3.19 -7.13 -3.11
C SER A 138 -4.64 -7.57 -3.33
N SER A 139 -5.59 -7.15 -2.50
CA SER A 139 -7.01 -7.57 -2.55
C SER A 139 -7.21 -9.09 -2.45
N ILE A 140 -6.27 -9.81 -1.82
CA ILE A 140 -6.40 -11.24 -1.56
C ILE A 140 -7.45 -11.46 -0.48
N ASP A 141 -8.32 -12.46 -0.66
CA ASP A 141 -9.42 -12.80 0.25
C ASP A 141 -10.46 -11.69 0.50
N VAL A 142 -10.49 -10.65 -0.32
CA VAL A 142 -11.52 -9.62 -0.30
C VAL A 142 -12.76 -10.10 -1.04
N GLU A 143 -13.93 -9.98 -0.40
CA GLU A 143 -15.23 -10.34 -0.99
C GLU A 143 -16.22 -9.17 -0.89
N ILE A 144 -16.97 -8.93 -1.95
CA ILE A 144 -18.13 -8.04 -1.90
C ILE A 144 -19.37 -8.90 -1.61
N ILE A 145 -19.96 -8.68 -0.46
CA ILE A 145 -21.17 -9.39 -0.02
C ILE A 145 -22.38 -8.55 -0.45
N ASP A 146 -22.86 -8.82 -1.64
CA ASP A 146 -24.06 -8.20 -2.20
C ASP A 146 -25.32 -9.05 -1.92
N LYS A 147 -26.46 -8.64 -2.45
CA LYS A 147 -27.74 -9.34 -2.27
C LYS A 147 -27.76 -10.78 -2.79
N ASN A 148 -26.89 -11.10 -3.76
CA ASN A 148 -26.84 -12.41 -4.42
C ASN A 148 -25.74 -13.30 -3.84
N PHE A 149 -24.88 -12.77 -2.96
CA PHE A 149 -23.74 -13.54 -2.43
C PHE A 149 -24.19 -14.65 -1.47
N ASP A 150 -23.77 -15.88 -1.77
CA ASP A 150 -23.99 -17.03 -0.87
C ASP A 150 -22.93 -17.06 0.23
N THR A 151 -23.32 -16.65 1.45
CA THR A 151 -22.43 -16.64 2.62
C THR A 151 -21.92 -18.03 3.02
N LYS A 152 -22.55 -19.12 2.58
CA LYS A 152 -22.04 -20.48 2.81
C LYS A 152 -20.69 -20.72 2.14
N SER A 153 -20.39 -20.01 1.05
CA SER A 153 -19.08 -20.11 0.41
C SER A 153 -17.92 -19.71 1.32
N LEU A 154 -18.21 -18.90 2.35
CA LEU A 154 -17.22 -18.44 3.34
C LEU A 154 -16.69 -19.56 4.25
N TYR A 155 -17.35 -20.73 4.30
CA TYR A 155 -16.80 -21.90 5.03
C TYR A 155 -15.42 -22.36 4.50
N LYS A 156 -15.08 -21.99 3.28
CA LYS A 156 -13.80 -22.35 2.66
C LYS A 156 -12.65 -21.41 3.07
N LYS A 157 -12.96 -20.28 3.69
CA LYS A 157 -11.93 -19.31 4.12
C LYS A 157 -11.22 -19.78 5.39
N ASP A 158 -9.96 -19.41 5.51
CA ASP A 158 -9.16 -19.75 6.68
C ASP A 158 -9.67 -19.00 7.93
N THR A 159 -10.26 -19.74 8.86
CA THR A 159 -10.81 -19.18 10.11
C THR A 159 -9.75 -18.71 11.11
N ARG A 160 -8.46 -18.97 10.86
CA ARG A 160 -7.35 -18.45 11.67
C ARG A 160 -7.07 -16.98 11.38
N ASN A 161 -7.46 -16.49 10.21
CA ASN A 161 -7.34 -15.10 9.85
C ASN A 161 -8.38 -14.26 10.59
N ASN A 162 -7.98 -13.09 11.04
CA ASN A 162 -8.90 -12.07 11.52
C ASN A 162 -9.53 -11.35 10.34
N TYR A 163 -10.85 -11.23 10.36
CA TYR A 163 -11.61 -10.52 9.33
C TYR A 163 -12.33 -9.30 9.90
N PHE A 164 -12.56 -8.33 9.05
CA PHE A 164 -13.50 -7.26 9.31
C PHE A 164 -14.39 -7.04 8.09
N VAL A 165 -15.54 -6.45 8.34
CA VAL A 165 -16.45 -5.98 7.29
C VAL A 165 -16.46 -4.47 7.28
N GLU A 166 -16.60 -3.89 6.12
CA GLU A 166 -16.81 -2.45 5.97
C GLU A 166 -17.91 -2.14 4.95
N GLN A 167 -18.53 -1.00 5.10
CA GLN A 167 -19.51 -0.51 4.15
C GLN A 167 -18.92 -0.44 2.75
N PHE A 168 -19.61 -1.03 1.78
CA PHE A 168 -19.23 -0.88 0.37
C PHE A 168 -19.47 0.57 -0.07
N ILE A 169 -18.45 1.20 -0.60
CA ILE A 169 -18.51 2.56 -1.14
C ILE A 169 -18.53 2.46 -2.66
N ASP A 170 -19.72 2.66 -3.24
CA ASP A 170 -19.85 2.76 -4.69
C ASP A 170 -19.31 4.10 -5.18
N GLY A 171 -18.42 4.07 -6.17
CA GLY A 171 -17.78 5.29 -6.66
C GLY A 171 -16.49 5.07 -7.44
N ARG A 172 -15.83 6.19 -7.70
CA ARG A 172 -14.54 6.24 -8.39
C ARG A 172 -13.40 5.87 -7.45
N GLU A 173 -12.34 5.29 -7.97
CA GLU A 173 -11.16 4.89 -7.19
C GLU A 173 -9.97 5.77 -7.51
N PHE A 174 -9.31 6.28 -6.47
CA PHE A 174 -8.16 7.16 -6.57
C PHE A 174 -7.02 6.66 -5.71
N SER A 175 -5.81 6.87 -6.20
CA SER A 175 -4.59 6.69 -5.40
C SER A 175 -3.82 7.99 -5.34
N VAL A 176 -3.31 8.32 -4.15
CA VAL A 176 -2.49 9.49 -3.88
C VAL A 176 -1.15 9.05 -3.34
N ALA A 177 -0.07 9.48 -3.97
CA ALA A 177 1.28 9.22 -3.49
C ALA A 177 1.80 10.41 -2.67
N VAL A 178 2.44 10.09 -1.54
CA VAL A 178 3.06 11.06 -0.62
C VAL A 178 4.50 10.64 -0.39
N LEU A 179 5.41 11.59 -0.42
CA LEU A 179 6.82 11.42 -0.03
C LEU A 179 7.11 12.41 1.12
N ASP A 180 7.15 11.90 2.33
CA ASP A 180 7.17 12.66 3.59
C ASP A 180 6.08 13.74 3.64
N ASP A 181 6.45 15.01 3.65
CA ASP A 181 5.50 16.14 3.69
C ASP A 181 4.98 16.59 2.33
N ASN A 182 5.35 15.91 1.23
CA ASN A 182 5.01 16.33 -0.12
C ASN A 182 4.07 15.34 -0.80
N VAL A 183 2.94 15.84 -1.28
CA VAL A 183 2.07 15.07 -2.17
C VAL A 183 2.70 15.03 -3.56
N LEU A 184 3.00 13.82 -4.04
CA LEU A 184 3.54 13.62 -5.40
C LEU A 184 2.45 13.71 -6.48
N GLY A 185 1.17 13.53 -6.12
CA GLY A 185 0.05 13.65 -7.03
C GLY A 185 -1.01 12.57 -6.86
N ILE A 186 -2.00 12.62 -7.76
CA ILE A 186 -3.21 11.80 -7.75
C ILE A 186 -3.35 11.07 -9.08
N ILE A 187 -3.81 9.82 -9.01
CA ILE A 187 -4.20 9.04 -10.18
C ILE A 187 -5.58 8.41 -9.96
N GLU A 188 -6.43 8.39 -10.96
CA GLU A 188 -7.67 7.64 -10.97
C GLU A 188 -7.46 6.28 -11.60
N ILE A 189 -8.08 5.26 -11.01
CA ILE A 189 -8.02 3.88 -11.47
C ILE A 189 -9.38 3.53 -12.06
N LYS A 190 -9.45 3.31 -13.38
CA LYS A 190 -10.64 2.84 -14.08
C LYS A 190 -10.46 1.38 -14.50
N TYR A 191 -11.36 0.55 -14.07
CA TYR A 191 -11.38 -0.88 -14.37
C TYR A 191 -12.78 -1.32 -14.81
N SER A 192 -12.85 -2.45 -15.52
CA SER A 192 -14.11 -3.01 -16.04
C SER A 192 -14.75 -4.04 -15.11
N GLU A 193 -14.08 -4.39 -14.02
CA GLU A 193 -14.53 -5.39 -13.06
C GLU A 193 -15.36 -4.73 -11.93
N ASN A 194 -16.02 -5.53 -11.09
CA ASN A 194 -16.83 -4.99 -9.98
C ASN A 194 -16.01 -4.25 -8.91
N PHE A 195 -14.70 -4.57 -8.81
CA PHE A 195 -13.75 -3.87 -7.95
C PHE A 195 -12.30 -4.10 -8.42
N TYR A 196 -11.37 -3.30 -7.91
CA TYR A 196 -9.95 -3.35 -8.24
C TYR A 196 -9.28 -4.55 -7.54
N ASN A 197 -9.57 -5.75 -8.04
CA ASN A 197 -9.06 -7.03 -7.54
C ASN A 197 -7.65 -7.34 -8.07
N TYR A 198 -7.08 -8.47 -7.65
CA TYR A 198 -5.76 -8.92 -8.09
C TYR A 198 -5.63 -9.01 -9.62
N ASN A 199 -6.67 -9.49 -10.31
CA ASN A 199 -6.67 -9.58 -11.77
C ASN A 199 -6.66 -8.18 -12.41
N ALA A 200 -7.48 -7.25 -11.91
CA ALA A 200 -7.50 -5.87 -12.39
C ALA A 200 -6.16 -5.15 -12.13
N LYS A 201 -5.45 -5.50 -11.02
CA LYS A 201 -4.15 -4.93 -10.67
C LYS A 201 -3.01 -5.41 -11.58
N TYR A 202 -2.97 -6.70 -11.90
CA TYR A 202 -1.77 -7.32 -12.46
C TYR A 202 -1.97 -8.06 -13.80
N LYS A 203 -3.20 -8.40 -14.17
CA LYS A 203 -3.47 -9.26 -15.34
C LYS A 203 -4.40 -8.64 -16.39
N ASN A 204 -5.23 -7.65 -16.01
CA ASN A 204 -6.23 -7.10 -16.89
C ASN A 204 -5.70 -5.88 -17.64
N SER A 205 -5.50 -6.02 -18.97
CA SER A 205 -5.07 -4.93 -19.86
C SER A 205 -6.11 -3.80 -20.04
N LYS A 206 -7.35 -4.00 -19.57
CA LYS A 206 -8.42 -2.99 -19.63
C LYS A 206 -8.40 -2.00 -18.48
N THR A 207 -7.60 -2.24 -17.42
CA THR A 207 -7.39 -1.27 -16.35
C THR A 207 -6.66 -0.05 -16.89
N ARG A 208 -7.24 1.13 -16.70
CA ARG A 208 -6.67 2.42 -17.15
C ARG A 208 -6.32 3.26 -15.92
N TYR A 209 -5.20 3.93 -16.03
CA TYR A 209 -4.68 4.84 -15.02
C TYR A 209 -4.65 6.23 -15.62
N ILE A 210 -5.50 7.12 -15.13
CA ILE A 210 -5.68 8.45 -15.68
C ILE A 210 -5.44 9.51 -14.63
N ILE A 211 -4.86 10.63 -15.07
CA ILE A 211 -4.78 11.82 -14.24
C ILE A 211 -6.17 12.47 -14.25
N PRO A 212 -6.82 12.59 -13.09
CA PRO A 212 -8.18 13.09 -13.03
C PRO A 212 -8.20 14.59 -13.33
N THR A 213 -8.78 14.97 -14.46
CA THR A 213 -8.96 16.37 -14.86
C THR A 213 -10.38 16.87 -14.63
N ASP A 214 -11.29 15.95 -14.29
CA ASP A 214 -12.75 16.17 -14.15
C ASP A 214 -13.23 16.18 -12.68
N ILE A 215 -12.30 16.20 -11.72
CA ILE A 215 -12.63 16.48 -10.31
C ILE A 215 -12.38 17.96 -10.01
N ASN A 216 -13.25 18.56 -9.20
CA ASN A 216 -13.08 19.96 -8.79
C ASN A 216 -11.90 20.11 -7.81
N ASN A 217 -11.42 21.36 -7.67
CA ASN A 217 -10.28 21.65 -6.78
C ASN A 217 -10.56 21.30 -5.31
N SER A 218 -11.80 21.42 -4.84
CA SER A 218 -12.18 21.04 -3.47
C SER A 218 -11.93 19.56 -3.22
N THR A 219 -12.40 18.71 -4.13
CA THR A 219 -12.19 17.26 -4.06
C THR A 219 -10.71 16.89 -4.15
N LYS A 220 -9.98 17.53 -5.10
CA LYS A 220 -8.53 17.32 -5.26
C LYS A 220 -7.79 17.64 -3.97
N ASN A 221 -8.01 18.85 -3.42
CA ASN A 221 -7.35 19.31 -2.20
C ASN A 221 -7.67 18.38 -1.01
N LYS A 222 -8.89 17.87 -0.93
CA LYS A 222 -9.29 16.97 0.15
C LYS A 222 -8.65 15.59 0.04
N LEU A 223 -8.49 15.04 -1.16
CA LEU A 223 -7.74 13.81 -1.39
C LEU A 223 -6.27 13.97 -0.96
N GLU A 224 -5.64 15.06 -1.35
CA GLU A 224 -4.26 15.40 -0.99
C GLU A 224 -4.10 15.61 0.52
N GLU A 225 -5.00 16.40 1.13
CA GLU A 225 -5.03 16.64 2.57
C GLU A 225 -5.18 15.33 3.36
N TYR A 226 -6.12 14.45 2.95
CA TYR A 226 -6.38 13.20 3.65
C TYR A 226 -5.19 12.23 3.51
N ALA A 227 -4.56 12.15 2.34
CA ALA A 227 -3.37 11.32 2.15
C ALA A 227 -2.22 11.78 3.04
N LEU A 228 -1.97 13.08 3.12
CA LEU A 228 -0.93 13.65 3.97
C LEU A 228 -1.25 13.46 5.47
N LYS A 229 -2.52 13.67 5.87
CA LYS A 229 -2.97 13.41 7.24
C LYS A 229 -2.84 11.93 7.61
N ALA A 230 -3.16 11.01 6.70
CA ALA A 230 -3.02 9.58 6.93
C ALA A 230 -1.56 9.17 7.13
N HIS A 231 -0.66 9.69 6.28
CA HIS A 231 0.77 9.52 6.40
C HIS A 231 1.27 9.97 7.80
N LYS A 232 0.90 11.16 8.21
CA LYS A 232 1.30 11.74 9.52
C LYS A 232 0.66 11.02 10.70
N ALA A 233 -0.61 10.62 10.59
CA ALA A 233 -1.34 9.96 11.68
C ALA A 233 -0.74 8.62 12.08
N LEU A 234 -0.14 7.90 11.14
CA LEU A 234 0.58 6.66 11.43
C LEU A 234 2.07 6.86 11.75
N GLY A 235 2.59 8.09 11.64
CA GLY A 235 4.02 8.36 11.77
C GLY A 235 4.84 7.74 10.62
N CYS A 236 4.27 7.70 9.42
CA CYS A 236 4.98 7.24 8.23
C CYS A 236 6.12 8.19 7.89
N ARG A 237 7.13 7.66 7.20
CA ARG A 237 8.21 8.41 6.57
C ARG A 237 8.49 7.82 5.19
N GLY A 238 9.20 8.60 4.35
CA GLY A 238 9.48 8.21 2.98
C GLY A 238 8.20 8.11 2.14
N LEU A 239 8.17 7.15 1.24
CA LEU A 239 7.10 7.00 0.26
C LEU A 239 5.92 6.20 0.81
N THR A 240 4.70 6.75 0.66
CA THR A 240 3.44 6.04 0.90
C THR A 240 2.46 6.25 -0.25
N ARG A 241 1.48 5.36 -0.36
CA ARG A 241 0.34 5.48 -1.26
C ARG A 241 -0.95 5.26 -0.49
N SER A 242 -1.85 6.22 -0.55
CA SER A 242 -3.18 6.15 0.04
C SER A 242 -4.22 5.88 -1.04
N ASP A 243 -5.08 4.89 -0.83
CA ASP A 243 -6.11 4.48 -1.78
C ASP A 243 -7.50 4.90 -1.28
N PHE A 244 -8.29 5.54 -2.16
CA PHE A 244 -9.56 6.18 -1.82
C PHE A 244 -10.70 5.73 -2.71
N ARG A 245 -11.92 5.78 -2.17
CA ARG A 245 -13.15 5.80 -2.96
C ARG A 245 -13.81 7.17 -2.88
N LEU A 246 -14.25 7.66 -4.02
CA LEU A 246 -15.02 8.88 -4.13
C LEU A 246 -16.48 8.51 -4.45
N PRO A 247 -17.40 8.59 -3.47
CA PRO A 247 -18.78 8.17 -3.66
C PRO A 247 -19.47 8.94 -4.78
N ILE A 248 -20.27 8.26 -5.61
CA ILE A 248 -20.99 8.88 -6.74
C ILE A 248 -21.90 10.03 -6.29
N ASN A 249 -22.54 9.87 -5.14
CA ASN A 249 -23.50 10.84 -4.62
C ASN A 249 -22.89 11.89 -3.67
N GLN A 250 -21.58 11.82 -3.39
CA GLN A 250 -20.85 12.70 -2.47
C GLN A 250 -19.44 12.99 -2.99
N LEU A 251 -19.37 13.60 -4.18
CA LEU A 251 -18.12 13.83 -4.90
C LEU A 251 -17.08 14.70 -4.15
N GLU A 252 -17.49 15.35 -3.05
CA GLU A 252 -16.61 16.16 -2.22
C GLU A 252 -16.18 15.46 -0.92
N ASN A 253 -16.54 14.19 -0.74
CA ASN A 253 -16.28 13.47 0.50
C ASN A 253 -15.55 12.14 0.24
N PRO A 254 -14.26 12.17 -0.13
CA PRO A 254 -13.49 10.96 -0.36
C PRO A 254 -13.41 10.11 0.91
N VAL A 255 -13.43 8.80 0.73
CA VAL A 255 -13.32 7.79 1.79
C VAL A 255 -11.99 7.09 1.66
N LEU A 256 -11.14 7.18 2.65
CA LEU A 256 -9.86 6.48 2.69
C LEU A 256 -10.09 4.99 2.95
N LEU A 257 -9.53 4.13 2.11
CA LEU A 257 -9.60 2.69 2.25
C LEU A 257 -8.40 2.13 3.03
N GLU A 258 -7.20 2.50 2.60
CA GLU A 258 -5.94 2.03 3.17
C GLU A 258 -4.77 2.95 2.80
N ILE A 259 -3.67 2.81 3.54
CA ILE A 259 -2.35 3.37 3.21
C ILE A 259 -1.35 2.23 3.06
N ASN A 260 -0.50 2.33 2.04
CA ASN A 260 0.56 1.38 1.76
C ASN A 260 1.90 2.05 2.01
N THR A 261 2.72 1.45 2.91
CA THR A 261 4.01 2.00 3.35
C THR A 261 5.21 1.51 2.52
N SER A 262 4.99 0.53 1.65
CA SER A 262 6.00 0.07 0.67
C SER A 262 5.33 -0.19 -0.68
N PRO A 263 4.80 0.88 -1.34
CA PRO A 263 4.09 0.73 -2.59
C PRO A 263 5.02 0.24 -3.70
N GLY A 264 4.45 -0.48 -4.69
CA GLY A 264 5.20 -1.00 -5.82
C GLY A 264 6.05 0.07 -6.52
N LEU A 265 7.29 -0.30 -6.84
CA LEU A 265 8.29 0.57 -7.47
C LEU A 265 8.73 0.07 -8.86
N THR A 266 7.85 -0.66 -9.57
CA THR A 266 8.11 -0.97 -10.98
C THR A 266 7.80 0.21 -11.88
N SER A 267 8.35 0.22 -13.08
CA SER A 267 8.04 1.21 -14.13
C SER A 267 6.54 1.27 -14.50
N HIS A 268 5.78 0.25 -14.14
CA HIS A 268 4.32 0.18 -14.35
C HIS A 268 3.50 0.53 -13.10
N SER A 269 4.13 0.70 -11.95
CA SER A 269 3.47 0.99 -10.67
C SER A 269 2.77 2.35 -10.65
N LEU A 270 1.72 2.46 -9.82
CA LEU A 270 0.94 3.69 -9.66
C LEU A 270 1.82 4.88 -9.25
N VAL A 271 2.72 4.66 -8.30
CA VAL A 271 3.61 5.71 -7.80
C VAL A 271 4.51 6.26 -8.91
N HIS A 272 5.08 5.38 -9.76
CA HIS A 272 5.89 5.83 -10.90
C HIS A 272 5.04 6.65 -11.89
N LYS A 273 3.81 6.19 -12.20
CA LYS A 273 2.90 6.94 -13.08
C LYS A 273 2.56 8.32 -12.52
N ILE A 274 2.29 8.39 -11.20
CA ILE A 274 2.03 9.65 -10.50
C ILE A 274 3.25 10.57 -10.59
N ALA A 275 4.44 10.07 -10.25
CA ALA A 275 5.69 10.83 -10.28
C ALA A 275 6.01 11.35 -11.68
N LYS A 276 5.92 10.49 -12.70
CA LYS A 276 6.13 10.84 -14.10
C LYS A 276 5.20 11.94 -14.58
N ASN A 277 3.92 11.90 -14.18
CA ASN A 277 2.96 12.94 -14.54
C ASN A 277 3.29 14.30 -13.90
N ASN A 278 4.01 14.29 -12.77
CA ASN A 278 4.51 15.51 -12.11
C ASN A 278 5.96 15.86 -12.52
N GLY A 279 6.42 15.34 -13.65
CA GLY A 279 7.71 15.69 -14.24
C GLY A 279 8.92 15.00 -13.62
N LEU A 280 8.72 14.00 -12.74
CA LEU A 280 9.82 13.23 -12.16
C LEU A 280 10.09 11.97 -13.00
N SER A 281 11.34 11.81 -13.43
CA SER A 281 11.83 10.55 -13.98
C SER A 281 11.88 9.47 -12.91
N TYR A 282 12.06 8.20 -13.33
CA TYR A 282 12.18 7.09 -12.38
C TYR A 282 13.42 7.26 -11.48
N ASP A 283 14.57 7.62 -12.07
CA ASP A 283 15.80 7.82 -11.32
C ASP A 283 15.69 8.97 -10.31
N GLU A 284 15.04 10.07 -10.67
CA GLU A 284 14.77 11.18 -9.73
C GLU A 284 13.84 10.75 -8.60
N LEU A 285 12.84 9.91 -8.87
CA LEU A 285 11.98 9.35 -7.82
C LEU A 285 12.79 8.47 -6.86
N ILE A 286 13.63 7.57 -7.39
CA ILE A 286 14.48 6.69 -6.57
C ILE A 286 15.49 7.49 -5.75
N ALA A 287 16.12 8.51 -6.35
CA ALA A 287 17.03 9.42 -5.64
C ALA A 287 16.32 10.12 -4.46
N LYS A 288 15.13 10.66 -4.69
CA LYS A 288 14.32 11.29 -3.64
C LYS A 288 13.93 10.34 -2.50
N ILE A 289 13.59 9.09 -2.82
CA ILE A 289 13.30 8.06 -1.80
C ILE A 289 14.57 7.74 -1.00
N LEU A 290 15.71 7.63 -1.68
CA LEU A 290 17.00 7.36 -1.05
C LEU A 290 17.41 8.47 -0.08
N ASP A 291 17.29 9.73 -0.50
CA ASP A 291 17.65 10.91 0.31
C ASP A 291 16.88 10.96 1.64
N ARG A 292 15.69 10.36 1.69
CA ARG A 292 14.84 10.33 2.89
C ARG A 292 15.16 9.21 3.88
N ALA A 293 16.07 8.31 3.52
CA ALA A 293 16.52 7.27 4.45
C ALA A 293 17.41 7.79 5.58
N PHE A 294 17.94 8.98 5.46
CA PHE A 294 18.86 9.61 6.43
C PHE A 294 18.18 10.55 7.44
N ILE A 295 16.88 10.68 7.40
CA ILE A 295 16.11 11.59 8.25
C ILE A 295 15.54 10.84 9.45
#